data_1a13448abc6bbe959db160548dcf484f
#
_entry.id   1a13448abc6bbe959db160548dcf484f
#
_cell.length_a   1.000
_cell.length_b   1.000
_cell.length_c   1.000
_cell.angle_alpha   90.00
_cell.angle_beta   90.00
_cell.angle_gamma   90.00
#
_symmetry.space_group_name_H-M   'P 1'
#
loop_
_entity.id
_entity.type
_entity.pdbx_description
1 polymer ?
#
loop_
_entity_poly.entity_id
_entity_poly.type
_entity_poly.pdbx_seq_one_letter_code
_entity_poly.pdbx_strand_id
1 'polypeptide(L)'
;GGREGVETAAAKDTRDALSRYAEALDFLAGYVVDKGYDIRFALEPKPNEPRGDIFLPTVGHALAFISTLDHADMVGVNPEVAHETMSGLSFYQAVAQAMWQDKLFHIDLNDQRIGRFDQDFRFGSEGIKDHFFLVRLLENSGYSGAKHFDAHAYRTEDTQGVWDFARGCIRNYLALAAKAREFDQDPRVAEAMAYSGVAELAEPTVGPYSADTADRLKAETFDA
;
A
#
# COMPACT_ATOMS: atom_id res chain seq x y z
N GLY A 1 -11.26 11.05 -5.06
CA GLY A 1 -11.23 12.32 -4.44
C GLY A 1 -12.57 12.92 -4.06
N GLY A 2 -12.57 13.95 -3.27
CA GLY A 2 -13.73 14.73 -2.90
C GLY A 2 -14.03 15.88 -3.88
N ARG A 3 -15.06 16.66 -3.59
CA ARG A 3 -15.34 17.90 -4.35
C ARG A 3 -14.53 19.06 -3.82
N GLU A 4 -13.95 19.80 -4.73
CA GLU A 4 -13.24 21.02 -4.43
C GLU A 4 -14.14 22.09 -3.79
N GLY A 5 -13.66 22.80 -2.76
CA GLY A 5 -14.41 23.83 -2.04
C GLY A 5 -15.41 23.32 -1.01
N VAL A 6 -15.44 22.01 -0.70
CA VAL A 6 -16.34 21.43 0.33
C VAL A 6 -15.51 20.65 1.35
N GLU A 7 -15.54 21.09 2.62
CA GLU A 7 -14.77 20.45 3.71
C GLU A 7 -15.31 19.07 4.12
N THR A 8 -16.60 18.84 3.89
CA THR A 8 -17.26 17.60 4.29
C THR A 8 -18.21 17.09 3.21
N ALA A 9 -18.42 15.80 3.17
CA ALA A 9 -19.41 15.15 2.32
C ALA A 9 -20.86 15.24 2.86
N ALA A 10 -21.08 15.79 4.06
CA ALA A 10 -22.38 15.79 4.73
C ALA A 10 -23.52 16.50 3.95
N ALA A 11 -23.19 17.41 3.03
CA ALA A 11 -24.18 18.09 2.17
C ALA A 11 -24.63 17.25 0.96
N LYS A 12 -24.18 16.00 0.82
CA LYS A 12 -24.47 15.10 -0.29
C LYS A 12 -24.93 13.74 0.22
N ASP A 13 -25.69 13.02 -0.59
CA ASP A 13 -25.87 11.59 -0.35
C ASP A 13 -24.55 10.87 -0.72
N THR A 14 -23.86 10.37 0.29
CA THR A 14 -22.57 9.73 0.13
C THR A 14 -22.68 8.36 -0.58
N ARG A 15 -23.82 7.68 -0.45
CA ARG A 15 -24.07 6.42 -1.15
C ARG A 15 -24.29 6.67 -2.64
N ASP A 16 -25.05 7.72 -3.00
CA ASP A 16 -25.22 8.14 -4.39
C ASP A 16 -23.88 8.53 -5.02
N ALA A 17 -23.01 9.24 -4.27
CA ALA A 17 -21.68 9.60 -4.75
C ALA A 17 -20.80 8.37 -5.03
N LEU A 18 -20.82 7.35 -4.16
CA LEU A 18 -20.09 6.09 -4.38
C LEU A 18 -20.68 5.29 -5.56
N SER A 19 -22.02 5.23 -5.69
CA SER A 19 -22.68 4.58 -6.82
C SER A 19 -22.29 5.21 -8.16
N ARG A 20 -22.27 6.54 -8.22
CA ARG A 20 -21.83 7.27 -9.43
C ARG A 20 -20.34 7.07 -9.73
N TYR A 21 -19.52 6.89 -8.70
CA TYR A 21 -18.10 6.61 -8.89
C TYR A 21 -17.93 5.20 -9.47
N ALA A 22 -18.64 4.20 -8.95
CA ALA A 22 -18.65 2.86 -9.50
C ALA A 22 -19.14 2.83 -10.96
N GLU A 23 -20.29 3.45 -11.26
CA GLU A 23 -20.82 3.58 -12.63
C GLU A 23 -19.81 4.21 -13.59
N ALA A 24 -19.10 5.26 -13.16
CA ALA A 24 -18.11 5.93 -14.00
C ALA A 24 -16.90 5.03 -14.29
N LEU A 25 -16.41 4.27 -13.29
CA LEU A 25 -15.29 3.35 -13.49
C LEU A 25 -15.68 2.17 -14.37
N ASP A 26 -16.85 1.56 -14.15
CA ASP A 26 -17.34 0.46 -14.98
C ASP A 26 -17.55 0.93 -16.43
N PHE A 27 -18.12 2.13 -16.62
CA PHE A 27 -18.23 2.71 -17.97
C PHE A 27 -16.86 2.89 -18.65
N LEU A 28 -15.88 3.45 -17.94
CA LEU A 28 -14.53 3.67 -18.49
C LEU A 28 -13.82 2.34 -18.75
N ALA A 29 -13.92 1.38 -17.83
CA ALA A 29 -13.32 0.06 -17.98
C ALA A 29 -13.94 -0.70 -19.17
N GLY A 30 -15.28 -0.70 -19.28
CA GLY A 30 -15.97 -1.26 -20.43
C GLY A 30 -15.55 -0.62 -21.74
N TYR A 31 -15.42 0.71 -21.78
CA TYR A 31 -14.93 1.41 -22.98
C TYR A 31 -13.50 0.98 -23.38
N VAL A 32 -12.60 0.84 -22.40
CA VAL A 32 -11.23 0.37 -22.64
C VAL A 32 -11.24 -1.04 -23.23
N VAL A 33 -12.04 -1.94 -22.66
CA VAL A 33 -12.20 -3.32 -23.14
C VAL A 33 -12.74 -3.34 -24.57
N ASP A 34 -13.81 -2.60 -24.83
CA ASP A 34 -14.47 -2.54 -26.16
C ASP A 34 -13.52 -1.98 -27.25
N LYS A 35 -12.62 -1.09 -26.88
CA LYS A 35 -11.63 -0.52 -27.81
C LYS A 35 -10.36 -1.35 -27.92
N GLY A 36 -10.16 -2.37 -27.10
CA GLY A 36 -8.96 -3.17 -27.07
C GLY A 36 -7.72 -2.38 -26.64
N TYR A 37 -7.86 -1.38 -25.79
CA TYR A 37 -6.72 -0.61 -25.29
C TYR A 37 -5.98 -1.41 -24.20
N ASP A 38 -4.67 -1.39 -24.26
CA ASP A 38 -3.79 -2.02 -23.26
C ASP A 38 -3.53 -1.05 -22.09
N ILE A 39 -4.58 -0.70 -21.36
CA ILE A 39 -4.52 0.14 -20.15
C ILE A 39 -5.45 -0.42 -19.08
N ARG A 40 -5.13 -0.14 -17.82
CA ARG A 40 -5.96 -0.42 -16.66
C ARG A 40 -6.00 0.80 -15.75
N PHE A 41 -6.93 0.81 -14.82
CA PHE A 41 -7.12 1.91 -13.86
C PHE A 41 -6.49 1.54 -12.53
N ALA A 42 -5.71 2.43 -11.96
CA ALA A 42 -5.16 2.30 -10.61
C ALA A 42 -5.71 3.44 -9.74
N LEU A 43 -6.50 3.09 -8.74
CA LEU A 43 -7.03 4.06 -7.78
C LEU A 43 -5.94 4.42 -6.78
N GLU A 44 -5.79 5.70 -6.52
CA GLU A 44 -4.88 6.22 -5.52
C GLU A 44 -5.67 6.69 -4.30
N PRO A 45 -5.69 5.91 -3.22
CA PRO A 45 -6.38 6.26 -1.99
C PRO A 45 -5.67 7.41 -1.28
N LYS A 46 -6.44 8.38 -0.79
CA LYS A 46 -5.93 9.50 0.02
C LYS A 46 -6.94 9.85 1.11
N PRO A 47 -6.53 9.95 2.38
CA PRO A 47 -7.48 10.10 3.48
C PRO A 47 -8.07 11.51 3.58
N ASN A 48 -7.27 12.51 3.29
CA ASN A 48 -7.65 13.92 3.36
C ASN A 48 -6.73 14.75 2.44
N GLU A 49 -6.92 16.07 2.42
CA GLU A 49 -6.20 17.04 1.59
C GLU A 49 -6.43 16.87 0.06
N PRO A 50 -6.83 17.94 -0.59
CA PRO A 50 -7.11 19.31 -0.06
C PRO A 50 -8.40 19.42 0.73
N ARG A 51 -9.00 18.31 1.11
CA ARG A 51 -10.28 18.23 1.82
C ARG A 51 -10.19 17.43 3.09
N GLY A 52 -11.13 17.70 4.01
CA GLY A 52 -11.29 16.89 5.23
C GLY A 52 -11.79 15.49 4.95
N ASP A 53 -12.72 15.34 4.00
CA ASP A 53 -13.37 14.06 3.68
C ASP A 53 -13.10 13.66 2.22
N ILE A 54 -12.41 12.55 2.02
CA ILE A 54 -12.17 11.97 0.70
C ILE A 54 -12.73 10.54 0.67
N PHE A 55 -13.42 10.19 -0.42
CA PHE A 55 -13.89 8.81 -0.63
C PHE A 55 -12.70 7.87 -0.90
N LEU A 56 -12.81 6.65 -0.41
CA LEU A 56 -11.78 5.62 -0.50
C LEU A 56 -10.46 6.06 0.14
N PRO A 57 -10.49 6.39 1.44
CA PRO A 57 -9.36 7.07 2.10
C PRO A 57 -8.12 6.20 2.30
N THR A 58 -8.24 4.87 2.20
CA THR A 58 -7.13 3.92 2.38
C THR A 58 -7.18 2.82 1.32
N VAL A 59 -6.09 2.08 1.19
CA VAL A 59 -6.00 0.91 0.30
C VAL A 59 -7.12 -0.10 0.58
N GLY A 60 -7.41 -0.39 1.85
CA GLY A 60 -8.48 -1.33 2.21
C GLY A 60 -9.86 -0.86 1.75
N HIS A 61 -10.18 0.44 1.85
CA HIS A 61 -11.43 1.00 1.34
C HIS A 61 -11.51 0.91 -0.20
N ALA A 62 -10.40 1.20 -0.88
CA ALA A 62 -10.33 1.09 -2.34
C ALA A 62 -10.53 -0.35 -2.81
N LEU A 63 -9.87 -1.32 -2.16
CA LEU A 63 -10.01 -2.75 -2.47
C LEU A 63 -11.46 -3.24 -2.26
N ALA A 64 -12.10 -2.85 -1.15
CA ALA A 64 -13.49 -3.17 -0.89
C ALA A 64 -14.42 -2.57 -1.97
N PHE A 65 -14.17 -1.33 -2.38
CA PHE A 65 -14.93 -0.68 -3.44
C PHE A 65 -14.71 -1.37 -4.81
N ILE A 66 -13.46 -1.68 -5.17
CA ILE A 66 -13.12 -2.37 -6.42
C ILE A 66 -13.86 -3.71 -6.51
N SER A 67 -14.01 -4.43 -5.39
CA SER A 67 -14.71 -5.72 -5.38
C SER A 67 -16.20 -5.64 -5.74
N THR A 68 -16.79 -4.44 -5.77
CA THR A 68 -18.20 -4.21 -6.15
C THR A 68 -18.39 -3.83 -7.61
N LEU A 69 -17.31 -3.63 -8.37
CA LEU A 69 -17.34 -3.22 -9.77
C LEU A 69 -17.64 -4.41 -10.70
N ASP A 70 -18.35 -4.15 -11.78
CA ASP A 70 -18.58 -5.14 -12.83
C ASP A 70 -17.28 -5.49 -13.58
N HIS A 71 -16.39 -4.50 -13.75
CA HIS A 71 -15.07 -4.64 -14.36
C HIS A 71 -13.94 -4.60 -13.32
N ALA A 72 -14.11 -5.30 -12.20
CA ALA A 72 -13.14 -5.30 -11.11
C ALA A 72 -11.72 -5.73 -11.52
N ASP A 73 -11.59 -6.57 -12.56
CA ASP A 73 -10.31 -7.01 -13.12
C ASP A 73 -9.51 -5.89 -13.81
N MET A 74 -10.21 -4.87 -14.30
CA MET A 74 -9.61 -3.70 -14.95
C MET A 74 -9.17 -2.62 -13.96
N VAL A 75 -9.51 -2.76 -12.67
CA VAL A 75 -9.26 -1.74 -11.65
C VAL A 75 -8.43 -2.33 -10.51
N GLY A 76 -7.36 -1.66 -10.17
CA GLY A 76 -6.49 -1.96 -9.03
C GLY A 76 -6.19 -0.71 -8.23
N VAL A 77 -5.14 -0.74 -7.43
CA VAL A 77 -4.70 0.38 -6.60
C VAL A 77 -3.31 0.86 -6.97
N ASN A 78 -3.10 2.14 -6.76
CA ASN A 78 -1.83 2.85 -6.72
C ASN A 78 -1.65 3.40 -5.30
N PRO A 79 -1.20 2.60 -4.32
CA PRO A 79 -0.95 3.10 -2.99
C PRO A 79 0.26 4.04 -2.98
N GLU A 80 0.17 5.07 -2.13
CA GLU A 80 1.25 6.02 -1.87
C GLU A 80 1.65 5.99 -0.39
N VAL A 81 2.95 6.05 -0.12
CA VAL A 81 3.50 5.99 1.26
C VAL A 81 2.90 7.07 2.13
N ALA A 82 2.86 8.32 1.65
CA ALA A 82 2.36 9.45 2.42
C ALA A 82 0.90 9.25 2.81
N HIS A 83 0.08 8.77 1.92
CA HIS A 83 -1.37 8.69 2.12
C HIS A 83 -1.75 7.71 3.23
N GLU A 84 -1.18 6.51 3.27
CA GLU A 84 -1.42 5.56 4.36
C GLU A 84 -0.81 6.06 5.68
N THR A 85 0.38 6.68 5.64
CA THR A 85 1.04 7.27 6.80
C THR A 85 0.26 8.43 7.39
N MET A 86 -0.41 9.26 6.58
CA MET A 86 -1.33 10.32 7.04
C MET A 86 -2.45 9.75 7.91
N SER A 87 -2.91 8.54 7.62
CA SER A 87 -3.92 7.82 8.41
C SER A 87 -3.33 7.07 9.61
N GLY A 88 -2.03 7.13 9.84
CA GLY A 88 -1.35 6.39 10.91
C GLY A 88 -1.28 4.89 10.66
N LEU A 89 -1.37 4.45 9.42
CA LEU A 89 -1.37 3.04 9.02
C LEU A 89 0.01 2.59 8.53
N SER A 90 0.23 1.27 8.55
CA SER A 90 1.44 0.66 8.02
C SER A 90 1.35 0.49 6.52
N PHE A 91 2.14 1.24 5.78
CA PHE A 91 2.12 1.22 4.33
C PHE A 91 2.49 -0.14 3.72
N TYR A 92 3.55 -0.80 4.22
CA TYR A 92 3.93 -2.10 3.68
C TYR A 92 2.87 -3.20 3.91
N GLN A 93 2.04 -3.09 4.96
CA GLN A 93 0.90 -4.00 5.15
C GLN A 93 -0.21 -3.72 4.15
N ALA A 94 -0.51 -2.46 3.86
CA ALA A 94 -1.48 -2.08 2.83
C ALA A 94 -1.05 -2.58 1.44
N VAL A 95 0.24 -2.43 1.10
CA VAL A 95 0.83 -2.96 -0.13
C VAL A 95 0.75 -4.49 -0.17
N ALA A 96 1.06 -5.18 0.93
CA ALA A 96 0.94 -6.63 1.02
C ALA A 96 -0.50 -7.10 0.77
N GLN A 97 -1.50 -6.39 1.30
CA GLN A 97 -2.91 -6.68 1.06
C GLN A 97 -3.28 -6.52 -0.42
N ALA A 98 -2.82 -5.43 -1.05
CA ALA A 98 -3.05 -5.20 -2.48
C ALA A 98 -2.41 -6.28 -3.36
N MET A 99 -1.20 -6.72 -3.02
CA MET A 99 -0.51 -7.83 -3.69
C MET A 99 -1.26 -9.15 -3.52
N TRP A 100 -1.70 -9.46 -2.30
CA TRP A 100 -2.42 -10.70 -2.00
C TRP A 100 -3.73 -10.83 -2.80
N GLN A 101 -4.34 -9.69 -3.17
CA GLN A 101 -5.54 -9.64 -4.00
C GLN A 101 -5.26 -9.45 -5.49
N ASP A 102 -4.02 -9.48 -5.94
CA ASP A 102 -3.59 -9.19 -7.33
C ASP A 102 -4.06 -7.82 -7.83
N LYS A 103 -4.12 -6.83 -6.92
CA LYS A 103 -4.62 -5.48 -7.19
C LYS A 103 -3.56 -4.38 -7.10
N LEU A 104 -2.31 -4.71 -6.85
CA LEU A 104 -1.22 -3.73 -6.88
C LEU A 104 -0.83 -3.45 -8.35
N PHE A 105 -1.41 -2.43 -8.96
CA PHE A 105 -1.15 -2.08 -10.36
C PHE A 105 -0.02 -1.08 -10.50
N HIS A 106 0.15 -0.23 -9.52
CA HIS A 106 1.18 0.80 -9.47
C HIS A 106 1.56 1.05 -8.02
N ILE A 107 2.65 1.77 -7.76
CA ILE A 107 3.03 2.21 -6.42
C ILE A 107 3.77 3.54 -6.50
N ASP A 108 3.36 4.47 -5.66
CA ASP A 108 4.01 5.76 -5.47
C ASP A 108 4.81 5.79 -4.16
N LEU A 109 6.05 6.20 -4.31
CA LEU A 109 7.06 6.17 -3.26
C LEU A 109 7.49 7.59 -2.88
N ASN A 110 7.29 7.93 -1.64
CA ASN A 110 7.76 9.17 -1.02
C ASN A 110 8.04 8.92 0.46
N ASP A 111 7.99 9.94 1.28
CA ASP A 111 8.07 9.83 2.73
C ASP A 111 7.21 10.89 3.41
N GLN A 112 6.83 10.61 4.66
CA GLN A 112 5.80 11.35 5.36
C GLN A 112 5.96 11.26 6.87
N ARG A 113 5.65 12.33 7.58
CA ARG A 113 5.49 12.32 9.04
C ARG A 113 4.04 12.03 9.43
N ILE A 114 3.84 11.17 10.40
CA ILE A 114 2.52 10.88 10.94
C ILE A 114 1.84 12.17 11.42
N GLY A 115 0.52 12.30 11.15
CA GLY A 115 -0.30 13.41 11.59
C GLY A 115 -0.01 14.74 10.89
N ARG A 116 0.56 14.70 9.70
CA ARG A 116 0.73 15.85 8.82
C ARG A 116 -0.10 15.66 7.55
N PHE A 117 -0.39 16.77 6.87
CA PHE A 117 -0.84 16.73 5.49
C PHE A 117 0.30 16.29 4.60
N ASP A 118 -0.03 15.94 3.38
CA ASP A 118 0.88 15.43 2.39
C ASP A 118 2.15 16.27 2.24
N GLN A 119 3.30 15.65 2.45
CA GLN A 119 4.59 16.35 2.48
C GLN A 119 5.49 15.96 1.32
N ASP A 120 5.24 14.82 0.69
CA ASP A 120 5.97 14.32 -0.48
C ASP A 120 7.49 14.38 -0.32
N PHE A 121 7.97 13.97 0.86
CA PHE A 121 9.40 13.99 1.14
C PHE A 121 10.16 12.97 0.29
N ARG A 122 11.46 13.17 0.22
CA ARG A 122 12.37 12.21 -0.40
C ARG A 122 12.21 10.83 0.23
N PHE A 123 12.02 9.82 -0.61
CA PHE A 123 11.90 8.43 -0.17
C PHE A 123 13.00 8.02 0.81
N GLY A 124 12.62 7.48 1.96
CA GLY A 124 13.53 7.02 3.01
C GLY A 124 14.21 8.13 3.81
N SER A 125 13.63 9.34 3.89
CA SER A 125 14.21 10.45 4.66
C SER A 125 13.71 10.55 6.11
N GLU A 126 12.51 10.03 6.39
CA GLU A 126 11.86 10.09 7.71
C GLU A 126 11.66 8.69 8.31
N GLY A 127 10.98 7.80 7.59
CA GLY A 127 10.57 6.48 8.05
C GLY A 127 11.46 5.34 7.55
N ILE A 128 12.78 5.42 7.66
CA ILE A 128 13.75 4.48 7.05
C ILE A 128 13.46 3.00 7.38
N LYS A 129 12.96 2.69 8.58
CA LYS A 129 12.65 1.32 9.00
C LYS A 129 11.44 0.75 8.24
N ASP A 130 10.38 1.55 8.12
CA ASP A 130 9.18 1.13 7.40
C ASP A 130 9.45 1.00 5.90
N HIS A 131 10.26 1.91 5.35
CA HIS A 131 10.74 1.83 3.98
C HIS A 131 11.62 0.60 3.73
N PHE A 132 12.41 0.19 4.71
CA PHE A 132 13.19 -1.05 4.61
C PHE A 132 12.28 -2.27 4.45
N PHE A 133 11.24 -2.40 5.28
CA PHE A 133 10.30 -3.51 5.16
C PHE A 133 9.44 -3.44 3.90
N LEU A 134 9.09 -2.24 3.45
CA LEU A 134 8.42 -2.04 2.16
C LEU A 134 9.28 -2.52 1.01
N VAL A 135 10.53 -2.05 0.92
CA VAL A 135 11.45 -2.45 -0.16
C VAL A 135 11.71 -3.95 -0.12
N ARG A 136 11.92 -4.52 1.08
CA ARG A 136 12.07 -5.97 1.26
C ARG A 136 10.86 -6.74 0.73
N LEU A 137 9.63 -6.27 1.01
CA LEU A 137 8.40 -6.86 0.48
C LEU A 137 8.38 -6.82 -1.05
N LEU A 138 8.65 -5.65 -1.65
CA LEU A 138 8.65 -5.46 -3.10
C LEU A 138 9.69 -6.35 -3.80
N GLU A 139 10.92 -6.40 -3.28
CA GLU A 139 12.01 -7.20 -3.86
C GLU A 139 11.73 -8.71 -3.74
N ASN A 140 11.18 -9.17 -2.61
CA ASN A 140 10.94 -10.59 -2.37
C ASN A 140 9.66 -11.13 -3.03
N SER A 141 8.71 -10.26 -3.34
CA SER A 141 7.44 -10.66 -3.97
C SER A 141 7.54 -10.91 -5.47
N GLY A 142 8.62 -10.47 -6.11
CA GLY A 142 8.75 -10.48 -7.57
C GLY A 142 7.89 -9.40 -8.27
N TYR A 143 7.43 -8.38 -7.55
CA TYR A 143 6.69 -7.29 -8.15
C TYR A 143 7.50 -6.59 -9.25
N SER A 144 7.00 -6.67 -10.47
CA SER A 144 7.64 -6.11 -11.68
C SER A 144 6.96 -4.85 -12.20
N GLY A 145 5.90 -4.38 -11.53
CA GLY A 145 5.19 -3.16 -11.90
C GLY A 145 6.05 -1.90 -11.73
N ALA A 146 5.58 -0.81 -12.31
CA ALA A 146 6.23 0.48 -12.19
C ALA A 146 6.27 0.95 -10.73
N LYS A 147 7.34 1.64 -10.39
CA LYS A 147 7.56 2.29 -9.10
C LYS A 147 7.90 3.75 -9.40
N HIS A 148 7.02 4.64 -9.03
CA HIS A 148 7.27 6.07 -9.17
C HIS A 148 7.71 6.66 -7.84
N PHE A 149 8.35 7.82 -7.91
CA PHE A 149 8.55 8.68 -6.76
C PHE A 149 7.61 9.88 -6.92
N ASP A 150 6.42 9.79 -6.32
CA ASP A 150 5.53 10.94 -6.17
C ASP A 150 6.04 11.77 -4.98
N ALA A 151 7.05 12.54 -5.28
CA ALA A 151 7.78 13.34 -4.31
C ALA A 151 8.40 14.56 -5.01
N HIS A 152 8.51 15.65 -4.29
CA HIS A 152 9.05 16.88 -4.87
C HIS A 152 10.12 17.54 -4.00
N ALA A 153 11.09 18.15 -4.68
CA ALA A 153 12.07 19.01 -4.06
C ALA A 153 11.41 20.28 -3.49
N TYR A 154 12.05 20.92 -2.51
CA TYR A 154 11.55 22.20 -2.01
C TYR A 154 11.49 23.22 -3.14
N ARG A 155 10.51 24.12 -3.07
CA ARG A 155 10.30 25.17 -4.07
C ARG A 155 11.45 26.19 -4.15
N THR A 156 12.35 26.15 -3.19
CA THR A 156 13.57 26.99 -3.13
C THR A 156 14.75 26.36 -3.87
N GLU A 157 14.62 25.10 -4.34
CA GLU A 157 15.67 24.42 -5.08
C GLU A 157 15.83 24.98 -6.49
N ASP A 158 17.07 24.98 -6.97
CA ASP A 158 17.39 25.21 -8.37
C ASP A 158 17.25 23.90 -9.20
N THR A 159 17.52 24.00 -10.48
CA THR A 159 17.45 22.84 -11.39
C THR A 159 18.34 21.69 -10.93
N GLN A 160 19.54 21.98 -10.41
CA GLN A 160 20.46 20.94 -9.91
C GLN A 160 19.89 20.27 -8.67
N GLY A 161 19.35 21.06 -7.72
CA GLY A 161 18.71 20.55 -6.50
C GLY A 161 17.53 19.63 -6.78
N VAL A 162 16.72 19.93 -7.80
CA VAL A 162 15.60 19.05 -8.23
C VAL A 162 16.14 17.70 -8.73
N TRP A 163 17.20 17.69 -9.55
CA TRP A 163 17.82 16.45 -10.01
C TRP A 163 18.48 15.66 -8.88
N ASP A 164 19.11 16.35 -7.94
CA ASP A 164 19.76 15.71 -6.79
C ASP A 164 18.71 15.11 -5.82
N PHE A 165 17.55 15.75 -5.71
CA PHE A 165 16.40 15.19 -4.99
C PHE A 165 15.94 13.86 -5.63
N ALA A 166 15.68 13.85 -6.95
CA ALA A 166 15.26 12.66 -7.66
C ALA A 166 16.30 11.52 -7.58
N ARG A 167 17.57 11.82 -7.79
CA ARG A 167 18.66 10.85 -7.60
C ARG A 167 18.74 10.34 -6.17
N GLY A 168 18.41 11.19 -5.18
CA GLY A 168 18.36 10.83 -3.78
C GLY A 168 17.29 9.78 -3.48
N CYS A 169 16.08 9.91 -4.07
CA CYS A 169 15.01 8.92 -3.96
C CYS A 169 15.48 7.56 -4.51
N ILE A 170 16.02 7.55 -5.72
CA ILE A 170 16.51 6.33 -6.39
C ILE A 170 17.62 5.68 -5.57
N ARG A 171 18.60 6.46 -5.12
CA ARG A 171 19.73 5.97 -4.30
C ARG A 171 19.24 5.33 -3.01
N ASN A 172 18.28 5.95 -2.32
CA ASN A 172 17.76 5.42 -1.07
C ASN A 172 17.03 4.09 -1.31
N TYR A 173 16.21 3.98 -2.35
CA TYR A 173 15.59 2.70 -2.72
C TYR A 173 16.62 1.60 -2.98
N LEU A 174 17.62 1.88 -3.83
CA LEU A 174 18.65 0.91 -4.18
C LEU A 174 19.50 0.49 -2.98
N ALA A 175 19.81 1.43 -2.07
CA ALA A 175 20.54 1.12 -0.84
C ALA A 175 19.70 0.21 0.07
N LEU A 176 18.40 0.47 0.22
CA LEU A 176 17.51 -0.38 1.00
C LEU A 176 17.32 -1.75 0.36
N ALA A 177 17.21 -1.84 -0.97
CA ALA A 177 17.13 -3.12 -1.68
C ALA A 177 18.40 -3.98 -1.48
N ALA A 178 19.59 -3.34 -1.50
CA ALA A 178 20.84 -4.05 -1.18
C ALA A 178 20.83 -4.55 0.27
N LYS A 179 20.41 -3.72 1.22
CA LYS A 179 20.30 -4.10 2.63
C LYS A 179 19.25 -5.17 2.90
N ALA A 180 18.14 -5.17 2.18
CA ALA A 180 17.14 -6.23 2.28
C ALA A 180 17.71 -7.59 1.87
N ARG A 181 18.49 -7.64 0.79
CA ARG A 181 19.17 -8.88 0.37
C ARG A 181 20.20 -9.39 1.38
N GLU A 182 21.00 -8.47 1.96
CA GLU A 182 21.94 -8.82 3.03
C GLU A 182 21.21 -9.37 4.26
N PHE A 183 20.12 -8.71 4.66
CA PHE A 183 19.29 -9.09 5.80
C PHE A 183 18.70 -10.50 5.64
N ASP A 184 18.15 -10.82 4.48
CA ASP A 184 17.53 -12.13 4.23
C ASP A 184 18.54 -13.26 4.16
N GLN A 185 19.82 -12.96 3.95
CA GLN A 185 20.92 -13.92 3.92
C GLN A 185 21.67 -14.02 5.27
N ASP A 186 21.37 -13.18 6.24
CA ASP A 186 22.06 -13.17 7.53
C ASP A 186 21.55 -14.34 8.41
N PRO A 187 22.44 -15.29 8.82
CA PRO A 187 22.04 -16.43 9.63
C PRO A 187 21.48 -16.01 11.00
N ARG A 188 21.89 -14.86 11.54
CA ARG A 188 21.35 -14.33 12.79
C ARG A 188 19.88 -13.91 12.66
N VAL A 189 19.49 -13.43 11.48
CA VAL A 189 18.08 -13.12 11.18
C VAL A 189 17.29 -14.42 11.10
N ALA A 190 17.80 -15.43 10.39
CA ALA A 190 17.15 -16.74 10.31
C ALA A 190 16.96 -17.37 11.70
N GLU A 191 18.01 -17.31 12.55
CA GLU A 191 17.95 -17.77 13.94
C GLU A 191 16.91 -17.00 14.76
N ALA A 192 16.91 -15.67 14.68
CA ALA A 192 15.95 -14.82 15.39
C ALA A 192 14.50 -15.08 14.95
N MET A 193 14.28 -15.32 13.66
CA MET A 193 12.96 -15.65 13.13
C MET A 193 12.49 -17.03 13.60
N ALA A 194 13.38 -18.01 13.66
CA ALA A 194 13.08 -19.34 14.20
C ALA A 194 12.77 -19.28 15.70
N TYR A 195 13.51 -18.45 16.45
CA TYR A 195 13.32 -18.29 17.90
C TYR A 195 12.04 -17.53 18.28
N SER A 196 11.38 -16.88 17.34
CA SER A 196 10.12 -16.14 17.65
C SER A 196 8.97 -17.06 18.08
N GLY A 197 9.23 -18.35 18.31
CA GLY A 197 8.31 -19.34 18.89
C GLY A 197 7.13 -19.70 17.98
N VAL A 198 7.01 -19.03 16.85
CA VAL A 198 5.91 -19.27 15.90
C VAL A 198 6.06 -20.62 15.21
N ALA A 199 7.29 -21.18 15.14
CA ALA A 199 7.51 -22.47 14.53
C ALA A 199 6.90 -23.61 15.34
N GLU A 200 6.99 -23.58 16.67
CA GLU A 200 6.38 -24.60 17.55
C GLU A 200 4.85 -24.46 17.63
N LEU A 201 4.34 -23.23 17.50
CA LEU A 201 2.89 -22.94 17.41
C LEU A 201 2.35 -23.10 15.98
N ALA A 202 3.20 -23.11 14.95
CA ALA A 202 2.78 -23.16 13.57
C ALA A 202 2.33 -24.56 13.12
N GLU A 203 2.87 -25.64 13.68
CA GLU A 203 2.45 -26.98 13.32
C GLU A 203 0.95 -27.25 13.52
N PRO A 204 0.32 -26.80 14.61
CA PRO A 204 -1.13 -26.91 14.78
C PRO A 204 -1.95 -26.00 13.87
N THR A 205 -1.35 -24.93 13.32
CA THR A 205 -2.06 -23.88 12.56
C THR A 205 -1.83 -23.94 11.05
N VAL A 206 -0.89 -24.74 10.57
CA VAL A 206 -0.52 -24.87 9.15
C VAL A 206 -1.49 -25.74 8.33
N GLY A 207 -2.50 -26.35 8.93
CA GLY A 207 -3.55 -27.08 8.25
C GLY A 207 -4.85 -26.30 8.19
N PRO A 208 -5.82 -26.73 7.36
CA PRO A 208 -7.17 -26.18 7.43
C PRO A 208 -7.70 -26.36 8.86
N TYR A 209 -8.27 -25.28 9.41
CA TYR A 209 -8.86 -25.31 10.74
C TYR A 209 -9.99 -26.37 10.80
N SER A 210 -9.82 -27.40 11.60
CA SER A 210 -10.76 -28.50 11.77
C SER A 210 -11.19 -28.63 13.22
N ALA A 211 -12.29 -29.35 13.48
CA ALA A 211 -12.73 -29.67 14.84
C ALA A 211 -11.64 -30.42 15.61
N ASP A 212 -10.94 -31.35 14.96
CA ASP A 212 -9.86 -32.13 15.57
C ASP A 212 -8.68 -31.24 15.96
N THR A 213 -8.31 -30.25 15.12
CA THR A 213 -7.30 -29.24 15.44
C THR A 213 -7.72 -28.39 16.63
N ALA A 214 -8.99 -27.95 16.68
CA ALA A 214 -9.52 -27.17 17.80
C ALA A 214 -9.51 -27.97 19.11
N ASP A 215 -9.89 -29.24 19.08
CA ASP A 215 -9.92 -30.09 20.26
C ASP A 215 -8.52 -30.41 20.77
N ARG A 216 -7.55 -30.61 19.87
CA ARG A 216 -6.12 -30.76 20.23
C ARG A 216 -5.61 -29.49 20.90
N LEU A 217 -5.85 -28.30 20.33
CA LEU A 217 -5.41 -27.03 20.90
C LEU A 217 -6.06 -26.74 22.28
N LYS A 218 -7.32 -27.14 22.50
CA LYS A 218 -7.97 -27.03 23.80
C LYS A 218 -7.39 -27.99 24.85
N ALA A 219 -6.83 -29.09 24.44
CA ALA A 219 -6.24 -30.09 25.33
C ALA A 219 -4.78 -29.75 25.69
N GLU A 220 -4.14 -28.82 24.94
CA GLU A 220 -2.79 -28.36 25.28
C GLU A 220 -2.84 -27.47 26.55
N THR A 221 -2.02 -27.83 27.53
CA THR A 221 -1.80 -27.02 28.73
C THR A 221 -0.52 -26.23 28.53
N PHE A 222 -0.67 -24.91 28.52
CA PHE A 222 0.51 -24.03 28.53
C PHE A 222 0.97 -23.87 29.99
N ASP A 223 2.13 -24.43 30.31
CA ASP A 223 2.80 -24.09 31.58
C ASP A 223 3.28 -22.63 31.51
N ALA A 224 2.76 -21.79 32.39
CA ALA A 224 3.05 -20.36 32.47
C ALA A 224 4.40 -20.11 33.17
#